data_487012f60cd4e66ef54a9163c4440ffb
#
_entry.id   487012f60cd4e66ef54a9163c4440ffb
#
_cell.length_a   1.000
_cell.length_b   1.000
_cell.length_c   1.000
_cell.angle_alpha   90.00
_cell.angle_beta   90.00
_cell.angle_gamma   90.00
#
_symmetry.space_group_name_H-M   'P 1'
#
loop_
_entity.id
_entity.type
_entity.pdbx_description
1 polymer ?
#
loop_
_entity_poly.entity_id
_entity_poly.type
_entity_poly.pdbx_seq_one_letter_code
_entity_poly.pdbx_strand_id
1 'polypeptide(L)'
;MTPKTLTRRALGAGLAALTLVLSGCSEPPVAFTGIDITGADYAKGFSLTDHNGQARTLADFKGKAVVVFFGFTQCPDVCPTSLSEMAQAKQLLGQDGERLQGLFISIDPERDTPAIMKEYMASFDPSFLALHAKLDELPELAKSYKIFYKKVEGPTPTSYTVDHSAGSYIYDTQGRIRIYHRYNSGAQALANDVKALLAE
;
A
#
# COMPACT_ATOMS: atom_id res chain seq x y z
N MET A 1 -73.69 56.35 -17.97
CA MET A 1 -73.42 54.89 -18.04
C MET A 1 -71.95 54.70 -18.32
N THR A 2 -71.19 54.38 -17.34
CA THR A 2 -69.73 54.24 -17.40
C THR A 2 -69.32 52.76 -17.22
N PRO A 3 -68.58 52.14 -18.12
CA PRO A 3 -68.05 50.79 -17.87
C PRO A 3 -66.75 50.85 -17.05
N LYS A 4 -66.74 49.99 -16.05
CA LYS A 4 -65.59 49.78 -15.14
C LYS A 4 -64.48 49.04 -15.83
N THR A 5 -63.26 49.63 -15.79
CA THR A 5 -62.00 49.00 -16.17
C THR A 5 -61.56 48.00 -15.11
N LEU A 6 -61.50 46.72 -15.46
CA LEU A 6 -60.85 45.71 -14.59
C LEU A 6 -59.38 45.72 -14.78
N THR A 7 -58.72 46.00 -13.72
CA THR A 7 -57.21 45.98 -13.55
C THR A 7 -56.65 44.57 -13.66
N ARG A 8 -55.89 44.29 -14.69
CA ARG A 8 -55.00 43.13 -14.80
C ARG A 8 -53.72 43.41 -14.02
N ARG A 9 -53.73 43.11 -12.76
CA ARG A 9 -52.51 43.05 -11.94
C ARG A 9 -52.58 41.81 -11.04
N ALA A 10 -51.65 40.91 -11.16
CA ALA A 10 -51.21 39.84 -10.27
C ALA A 10 -51.14 38.45 -10.91
N LEU A 11 -50.16 38.25 -11.79
CA LEU A 11 -49.60 36.92 -12.06
C LEU A 11 -48.14 37.11 -12.48
N GLY A 12 -47.28 37.26 -11.52
CA GLY A 12 -45.86 37.48 -11.80
C GLY A 12 -45.01 37.41 -10.55
N ALA A 13 -45.32 36.49 -9.63
CA ALA A 13 -44.48 36.31 -8.45
C ALA A 13 -44.58 34.84 -8.04
N GLY A 14 -43.68 34.01 -8.52
CA GLY A 14 -43.68 32.60 -8.07
C GLY A 14 -42.72 31.66 -8.79
N LEU A 15 -41.66 32.18 -9.43
CA LEU A 15 -40.67 31.27 -10.04
C LEU A 15 -39.23 31.78 -9.82
N ALA A 16 -38.91 32.11 -8.58
CA ALA A 16 -37.54 32.43 -8.17
C ALA A 16 -37.33 31.87 -6.77
N ALA A 17 -36.69 30.76 -6.66
CA ALA A 17 -36.01 30.24 -5.48
C ALA A 17 -36.15 28.72 -5.35
N LEU A 18 -35.49 27.94 -6.23
CA LEU A 18 -35.04 26.61 -5.89
C LEU A 18 -33.79 26.25 -6.67
N THR A 19 -32.78 27.12 -6.60
CA THR A 19 -31.41 26.70 -6.81
C THR A 19 -30.91 26.12 -5.51
N LEU A 20 -31.17 24.82 -5.27
CA LEU A 20 -30.45 24.04 -4.27
C LEU A 20 -28.98 24.04 -4.71
N VAL A 21 -28.19 24.80 -4.02
CA VAL A 21 -26.71 24.74 -4.04
C VAL A 21 -26.36 23.34 -3.49
N LEU A 22 -26.14 22.38 -4.38
CA LEU A 22 -25.41 21.16 -4.08
C LEU A 22 -23.96 21.58 -3.83
N SER A 23 -23.70 22.14 -2.66
CA SER A 23 -22.36 22.24 -2.12
C SER A 23 -21.91 20.83 -1.82
N GLY A 24 -21.36 20.15 -2.81
CA GLY A 24 -20.62 18.93 -2.61
C GLY A 24 -19.47 19.26 -1.65
N CYS A 25 -19.58 18.84 -0.40
CA CYS A 25 -18.45 18.75 0.49
C CYS A 25 -17.49 17.72 -0.12
N SER A 26 -16.55 18.17 -0.96
CA SER A 26 -15.38 17.37 -1.23
C SER A 26 -14.57 17.37 0.06
N GLU A 27 -14.48 16.22 0.73
CA GLU A 27 -13.52 16.05 1.82
C GLU A 27 -12.15 16.49 1.33
N PRO A 28 -11.39 17.25 2.16
CA PRO A 28 -10.03 17.63 1.78
C PRO A 28 -9.24 16.36 1.47
N PRO A 29 -8.37 16.37 0.46
CA PRO A 29 -7.57 15.21 0.12
C PRO A 29 -6.78 14.77 1.36
N VAL A 30 -6.81 13.47 1.64
CA VAL A 30 -6.07 12.87 2.76
C VAL A 30 -4.59 13.16 2.58
N ALA A 31 -3.99 13.87 3.52
CA ALA A 31 -2.57 14.15 3.51
C ALA A 31 -1.82 12.96 4.09
N PHE A 32 -1.07 12.24 3.25
CA PHE A 32 -0.21 11.15 3.68
C PHE A 32 1.14 11.66 4.22
N THR A 33 1.72 10.93 5.17
CA THR A 33 3.08 11.14 5.65
C THR A 33 4.10 10.65 4.60
N GLY A 34 3.81 9.53 3.94
CA GLY A 34 4.57 9.01 2.82
C GLY A 34 4.32 9.80 1.53
N ILE A 35 5.01 9.40 0.48
CA ILE A 35 4.86 10.01 -0.84
C ILE A 35 3.58 9.47 -1.47
N ASP A 36 2.64 10.35 -1.77
CA ASP A 36 1.43 10.01 -2.53
C ASP A 36 1.81 9.63 -3.97
N ILE A 37 1.52 8.38 -4.33
CA ILE A 37 1.71 7.83 -5.67
C ILE A 37 0.39 7.27 -6.24
N THR A 38 -0.73 7.81 -5.77
CA THR A 38 -2.06 7.43 -6.24
C THR A 38 -2.16 7.57 -7.75
N GLY A 39 -2.61 6.52 -8.42
CA GLY A 39 -2.73 6.50 -9.87
C GLY A 39 -1.43 6.24 -10.65
N ALA A 40 -0.34 5.87 -9.95
CA ALA A 40 0.91 5.50 -10.62
C ALA A 40 0.69 4.35 -11.62
N ASP A 41 1.43 4.38 -12.73
CA ASP A 41 1.36 3.41 -13.81
C ASP A 41 2.24 2.16 -13.56
N TYR A 42 2.88 2.08 -12.42
CA TYR A 42 3.75 0.98 -11.95
C TYR A 42 3.25 0.41 -10.61
N ALA A 43 3.88 -0.66 -10.13
CA ALA A 43 3.51 -1.34 -8.88
C ALA A 43 2.01 -1.71 -8.83
N LYS A 44 1.45 -2.15 -9.96
CA LYS A 44 -0.01 -2.43 -10.09
C LYS A 44 -0.44 -3.75 -9.48
N GLY A 45 0.50 -4.60 -9.09
CA GLY A 45 0.22 -5.88 -8.47
C GLY A 45 1.29 -6.93 -8.76
N PHE A 46 1.04 -8.12 -8.28
CA PHE A 46 1.90 -9.29 -8.42
C PHE A 46 1.05 -10.56 -8.57
N SER A 47 1.70 -11.63 -9.02
CA SER A 47 1.20 -13.00 -8.96
C SER A 47 2.38 -13.87 -8.51
N LEU A 48 2.44 -14.21 -7.22
CA LEU A 48 3.59 -14.85 -6.56
C LEU A 48 3.14 -16.01 -5.69
N THR A 49 4.09 -16.82 -5.23
CA THR A 49 3.82 -17.90 -4.27
C THR A 49 4.26 -17.47 -2.88
N ASP A 50 3.41 -17.69 -1.86
CA ASP A 50 3.79 -17.41 -0.48
C ASP A 50 4.62 -18.56 0.12
N HIS A 51 5.21 -18.33 1.29
CA HIS A 51 6.03 -19.31 2.01
C HIS A 51 5.25 -20.55 2.47
N ASN A 52 3.92 -20.58 2.33
CA ASN A 52 3.09 -21.75 2.59
C ASN A 52 2.71 -22.50 1.29
N GLY A 53 3.24 -22.06 0.14
CA GLY A 53 2.98 -22.67 -1.18
C GLY A 53 1.67 -22.22 -1.83
N GLN A 54 1.02 -21.16 -1.32
CA GLN A 54 -0.21 -20.62 -1.89
C GLN A 54 0.09 -19.52 -2.91
N ALA A 55 -0.56 -19.60 -4.08
CA ALA A 55 -0.53 -18.50 -5.04
C ALA A 55 -1.24 -17.28 -4.46
N ARG A 56 -0.63 -16.10 -4.59
CA ARG A 56 -1.12 -14.83 -4.05
C ARG A 56 -1.10 -13.72 -5.08
N THR A 57 -2.14 -12.92 -5.01
CA THR A 57 -2.29 -11.65 -5.72
C THR A 57 -2.78 -10.58 -4.75
N LEU A 58 -2.83 -9.31 -5.13
CA LEU A 58 -3.43 -8.26 -4.30
C LEU A 58 -4.93 -8.52 -4.00
N ALA A 59 -5.62 -9.23 -4.90
CA ALA A 59 -7.04 -9.53 -4.72
C ALA A 59 -7.33 -10.43 -3.51
N ASP A 60 -6.35 -11.23 -3.06
CA ASP A 60 -6.47 -12.10 -1.88
C ASP A 60 -6.51 -11.32 -0.56
N PHE A 61 -6.13 -10.03 -0.61
CA PHE A 61 -6.06 -9.16 0.57
C PHE A 61 -7.11 -8.04 0.55
N LYS A 62 -8.17 -8.16 -0.24
CA LYS A 62 -9.27 -7.18 -0.26
C LYS A 62 -9.82 -6.93 1.14
N GLY A 63 -10.08 -5.66 1.46
CA GLY A 63 -10.53 -5.20 2.77
C GLY A 63 -9.38 -4.88 3.74
N LYS A 64 -8.14 -5.17 3.35
CA LYS A 64 -6.93 -4.82 4.11
C LYS A 64 -6.11 -3.77 3.38
N ALA A 65 -5.44 -2.92 4.13
CA ALA A 65 -4.31 -2.16 3.61
C ALA A 65 -3.10 -3.11 3.51
N VAL A 66 -2.42 -3.11 2.37
CA VAL A 66 -1.30 -4.03 2.10
C VAL A 66 0.00 -3.23 2.03
N VAL A 67 0.99 -3.63 2.82
CA VAL A 67 2.33 -3.03 2.80
C VAL A 67 3.30 -4.03 2.19
N VAL A 68 3.87 -3.69 1.04
CA VAL A 68 4.81 -4.53 0.29
C VAL A 68 6.22 -3.98 0.44
N PHE A 69 7.13 -4.82 0.89
CA PHE A 69 8.56 -4.52 1.02
C PHE A 69 9.40 -5.56 0.28
N PHE A 70 10.38 -5.11 -0.49
CA PHE A 70 11.32 -5.98 -1.19
C PHE A 70 12.62 -6.11 -0.41
N GLY A 71 13.10 -7.33 -0.21
CA GLY A 71 14.30 -7.57 0.58
C GLY A 71 14.79 -9.02 0.47
N PHE A 72 15.69 -9.40 1.36
CA PHE A 72 16.22 -10.77 1.47
C PHE A 72 16.52 -11.11 2.94
N THR A 73 16.42 -12.40 3.29
CA THR A 73 16.45 -12.82 4.71
C THR A 73 17.83 -12.63 5.37
N GLN A 74 18.91 -12.60 4.59
CA GLN A 74 20.26 -12.38 5.07
C GLN A 74 20.69 -10.91 5.06
N CYS A 75 19.76 -9.97 4.87
CA CYS A 75 20.03 -8.54 5.00
C CYS A 75 20.30 -8.17 6.47
N PRO A 76 21.46 -7.55 6.78
CA PRO A 76 21.86 -7.35 8.17
C PRO A 76 21.18 -6.18 8.88
N ASP A 77 20.55 -5.25 8.16
CA ASP A 77 20.10 -3.96 8.73
C ASP A 77 18.75 -3.50 8.18
N VAL A 78 18.69 -3.13 6.91
CA VAL A 78 17.51 -2.47 6.29
C VAL A 78 16.25 -3.32 6.38
N CYS A 79 16.34 -4.61 6.08
CA CYS A 79 15.17 -5.49 6.04
C CYS A 79 14.57 -5.74 7.43
N PRO A 80 15.36 -6.13 8.47
CA PRO A 80 14.79 -6.32 9.80
C PRO A 80 14.24 -5.01 10.38
N THR A 81 14.87 -3.86 10.12
CA THR A 81 14.36 -2.54 10.53
C THR A 81 12.99 -2.26 9.91
N SER A 82 12.85 -2.40 8.59
CA SER A 82 11.59 -2.15 7.87
C SER A 82 10.47 -3.08 8.32
N LEU A 83 10.75 -4.36 8.52
CA LEU A 83 9.75 -5.33 9.00
C LEU A 83 9.37 -5.07 10.46
N SER A 84 10.31 -4.65 11.31
CA SER A 84 10.03 -4.25 12.69
C SER A 84 9.16 -3.01 12.75
N GLU A 85 9.42 -1.99 11.92
CA GLU A 85 8.55 -0.81 11.79
C GLU A 85 7.14 -1.20 11.34
N MET A 86 7.01 -2.13 10.41
CA MET A 86 5.72 -2.63 9.92
C MET A 86 4.95 -3.36 11.02
N ALA A 87 5.62 -4.22 11.81
CA ALA A 87 5.01 -4.91 12.96
C ALA A 87 4.58 -3.93 14.05
N GLN A 88 5.41 -2.92 14.35
CA GLN A 88 5.06 -1.86 15.31
C GLN A 88 3.88 -1.02 14.82
N ALA A 89 3.83 -0.68 13.51
CA ALA A 89 2.69 0.04 12.94
C ALA A 89 1.39 -0.75 13.10
N LYS A 90 1.42 -2.06 12.88
CA LYS A 90 0.27 -2.95 13.14
C LYS A 90 -0.18 -2.88 14.60
N GLN A 91 0.75 -2.88 15.56
CA GLN A 91 0.42 -2.74 16.98
C GLN A 91 -0.19 -1.36 17.31
N LEU A 92 0.36 -0.27 16.74
CA LEU A 92 -0.15 1.10 16.90
C LEU A 92 -1.58 1.29 16.39
N LEU A 93 -1.98 0.52 15.38
CA LEU A 93 -3.35 0.51 14.85
C LEU A 93 -4.37 -0.15 15.79
N GLY A 94 -3.93 -0.89 16.81
CA GLY A 94 -4.83 -1.60 17.73
C GLY A 94 -5.72 -2.60 17.00
N GLN A 95 -7.04 -2.46 17.11
CA GLN A 95 -8.00 -3.36 16.46
C GLN A 95 -7.92 -3.29 14.93
N ASP A 96 -7.63 -2.13 14.36
CA ASP A 96 -7.45 -1.97 12.92
C ASP A 96 -6.17 -2.67 12.40
N GLY A 97 -5.25 -3.05 13.28
CA GLY A 97 -4.05 -3.79 12.92
C GLY A 97 -4.32 -5.12 12.20
N GLU A 98 -5.45 -5.78 12.48
CA GLU A 98 -5.87 -6.99 11.76
C GLU A 98 -6.21 -6.73 10.28
N ARG A 99 -6.41 -5.47 9.93
CA ARG A 99 -6.64 -5.00 8.56
C ARG A 99 -5.38 -4.51 7.87
N LEU A 100 -4.21 -4.57 8.52
CA LEU A 100 -2.91 -4.38 7.89
C LEU A 100 -2.32 -5.74 7.51
N GLN A 101 -1.97 -5.92 6.24
CA GLN A 101 -1.24 -7.08 5.75
C GLN A 101 0.17 -6.69 5.34
N GLY A 102 1.16 -7.21 6.07
CA GLY A 102 2.57 -7.10 5.67
C GLY A 102 2.95 -8.19 4.67
N LEU A 103 3.60 -7.79 3.59
CA LEU A 103 4.13 -8.68 2.56
C LEU A 103 5.61 -8.37 2.33
N PHE A 104 6.43 -9.37 2.49
CA PHE A 104 7.84 -9.37 2.13
C PHE A 104 8.04 -10.08 0.80
N ILE A 105 8.63 -9.45 -0.19
CA ILE A 105 8.94 -10.08 -1.48
C ILE A 105 10.45 -10.29 -1.57
N SER A 106 10.87 -11.56 -1.63
CA SER A 106 12.28 -11.89 -1.74
C SER A 106 12.86 -11.48 -3.09
N ILE A 107 14.04 -10.86 -3.02
CA ILE A 107 14.89 -10.54 -4.19
C ILE A 107 16.11 -11.48 -4.27
N ASP A 108 16.15 -12.51 -3.43
CA ASP A 108 17.24 -13.49 -3.38
C ASP A 108 16.69 -14.94 -3.35
N PRO A 109 15.97 -15.36 -4.40
CA PRO A 109 15.35 -16.68 -4.44
C PRO A 109 16.35 -17.84 -4.40
N GLU A 110 17.65 -17.58 -4.56
CA GLU A 110 18.69 -18.61 -4.45
C GLU A 110 18.92 -19.04 -2.99
N ARG A 111 18.77 -18.12 -2.02
CA ARG A 111 18.97 -18.40 -0.59
C ARG A 111 17.67 -18.42 0.21
N ASP A 112 16.69 -17.63 -0.18
CA ASP A 112 15.43 -17.45 0.53
C ASP A 112 14.44 -18.59 0.22
N THR A 113 14.67 -19.75 0.83
CA THR A 113 13.72 -20.87 0.70
C THR A 113 12.40 -20.56 1.43
N PRO A 114 11.27 -21.19 1.07
CA PRO A 114 9.99 -21.02 1.77
C PRO A 114 10.09 -21.24 3.30
N ALA A 115 10.86 -22.23 3.74
CA ALA A 115 11.06 -22.52 5.16
C ALA A 115 11.80 -21.38 5.88
N ILE A 116 12.90 -20.90 5.30
CA ILE A 116 13.69 -19.78 5.85
C ILE A 116 12.84 -18.51 5.92
N MET A 117 12.11 -18.21 4.84
CA MET A 117 11.22 -17.04 4.80
C MET A 117 10.11 -17.11 5.83
N LYS A 118 9.53 -18.29 6.06
CA LYS A 118 8.48 -18.50 7.07
C LYS A 118 8.99 -18.20 8.47
N GLU A 119 10.16 -18.74 8.85
CA GLU A 119 10.78 -18.49 10.16
C GLU A 119 11.17 -17.01 10.31
N TYR A 120 11.70 -16.41 9.26
CA TYR A 120 12.08 -15.01 9.25
C TYR A 120 10.88 -14.09 9.51
N MET A 121 9.77 -14.30 8.78
CA MET A 121 8.55 -13.49 8.98
C MET A 121 7.93 -13.68 10.35
N ALA A 122 7.93 -14.90 10.90
CA ALA A 122 7.40 -15.19 12.22
C ALA A 122 8.14 -14.44 13.35
N SER A 123 9.39 -14.02 13.11
CA SER A 123 10.17 -13.22 14.06
C SER A 123 9.66 -11.77 14.21
N PHE A 124 8.84 -11.28 13.28
CA PHE A 124 8.26 -9.94 13.30
C PHE A 124 6.77 -9.97 13.62
N ASP A 125 5.98 -10.64 12.79
CA ASP A 125 4.55 -10.88 13.01
C ASP A 125 4.13 -12.18 12.27
N PRO A 126 3.50 -13.14 12.95
CA PRO A 126 3.14 -14.44 12.35
C PRO A 126 2.06 -14.34 11.27
N SER A 127 1.35 -13.22 11.16
CA SER A 127 0.36 -12.99 10.11
C SER A 127 0.96 -12.41 8.82
N PHE A 128 2.21 -11.95 8.86
CA PHE A 128 2.90 -11.44 7.68
C PHE A 128 3.31 -12.59 6.76
N LEU A 129 3.28 -12.33 5.46
CA LEU A 129 3.63 -13.34 4.46
C LEU A 129 4.91 -12.93 3.72
N ALA A 130 5.78 -13.90 3.51
CA ALA A 130 6.84 -13.75 2.53
C ALA A 130 6.41 -14.40 1.22
N LEU A 131 6.70 -13.71 0.13
CA LEU A 131 6.40 -14.12 -1.24
C LEU A 131 7.71 -14.27 -2.02
N HIS A 132 7.72 -15.16 -2.99
CA HIS A 132 8.85 -15.31 -3.89
C HIS A 132 8.39 -15.45 -5.34
N ALA A 133 9.18 -14.88 -6.23
CA ALA A 133 9.14 -15.13 -7.66
C ALA A 133 10.12 -16.25 -8.01
N LYS A 134 9.95 -16.89 -9.16
CA LYS A 134 11.02 -17.69 -9.73
C LYS A 134 12.17 -16.78 -10.16
N LEU A 135 13.37 -17.36 -10.26
CA LEU A 135 14.58 -16.60 -10.57
C LEU A 135 14.48 -15.85 -11.91
N ASP A 136 13.86 -16.46 -12.91
CA ASP A 136 13.64 -15.90 -14.24
C ASP A 136 12.50 -14.86 -14.29
N GLU A 137 11.57 -14.87 -13.33
CA GLU A 137 10.46 -13.93 -13.21
C GLU A 137 10.85 -12.66 -12.43
N LEU A 138 11.86 -12.75 -11.55
CA LEU A 138 12.26 -11.66 -10.64
C LEU A 138 12.66 -10.36 -11.39
N PRO A 139 13.41 -10.37 -12.51
CA PRO A 139 13.78 -9.13 -13.21
C PRO A 139 12.56 -8.34 -13.70
N GLU A 140 11.55 -9.02 -14.24
CA GLU A 140 10.35 -8.34 -14.74
C GLU A 140 9.49 -7.81 -13.57
N LEU A 141 9.39 -8.57 -12.49
CA LEU A 141 8.74 -8.11 -11.25
C LEU A 141 9.42 -6.86 -10.71
N ALA A 142 10.74 -6.87 -10.55
CA ALA A 142 11.51 -5.73 -10.07
C ALA A 142 11.32 -4.48 -10.94
N LYS A 143 11.34 -4.67 -12.27
CA LYS A 143 11.08 -3.60 -13.24
C LYS A 143 9.65 -3.03 -13.09
N SER A 144 8.65 -3.88 -12.90
CA SER A 144 7.25 -3.47 -12.73
C SER A 144 7.03 -2.63 -11.47
N TYR A 145 7.89 -2.77 -10.46
CA TYR A 145 7.91 -1.99 -9.21
C TYR A 145 8.95 -0.87 -9.21
N LYS A 146 9.74 -0.72 -10.27
CA LYS A 146 10.89 0.21 -10.32
C LYS A 146 11.89 -0.05 -9.18
N ILE A 147 12.03 -1.31 -8.77
CA ILE A 147 13.00 -1.74 -7.77
C ILE A 147 14.36 -1.95 -8.44
N PHE A 148 15.38 -1.30 -7.88
CA PHE A 148 16.77 -1.67 -8.14
C PHE A 148 17.17 -2.81 -7.20
N TYR A 149 17.87 -3.81 -7.72
CA TYR A 149 18.59 -4.80 -6.92
C TYR A 149 19.84 -5.26 -7.67
N LYS A 150 20.91 -5.55 -6.93
CA LYS A 150 22.18 -6.02 -7.51
C LYS A 150 22.92 -6.88 -6.51
N LYS A 151 23.28 -8.09 -6.91
CA LYS A 151 24.17 -8.96 -6.15
C LYS A 151 25.56 -8.34 -6.07
N VAL A 152 26.12 -8.27 -4.87
CA VAL A 152 27.47 -7.77 -4.57
C VAL A 152 28.26 -8.90 -3.97
N GLU A 153 29.27 -9.37 -4.71
CA GLU A 153 30.09 -10.50 -4.33
C GLU A 153 30.87 -10.21 -3.05
N GLY A 154 30.88 -11.17 -2.15
CA GLY A 154 31.69 -11.16 -0.93
C GLY A 154 33.04 -11.86 -1.11
N PRO A 155 33.78 -12.08 0.01
CA PRO A 155 35.11 -12.68 -0.03
C PRO A 155 35.13 -14.17 -0.41
N THR A 156 33.98 -14.85 -0.43
CA THR A 156 33.85 -16.24 -0.86
C THR A 156 32.71 -16.38 -1.88
N PRO A 157 32.70 -17.45 -2.72
CA PRO A 157 31.65 -17.63 -3.74
C PRO A 157 30.21 -17.71 -3.19
N THR A 158 30.06 -18.06 -1.92
CA THR A 158 28.76 -18.18 -1.23
C THR A 158 28.45 -17.00 -0.33
N SER A 159 29.42 -16.09 -0.10
CA SER A 159 29.20 -14.88 0.68
C SER A 159 28.95 -13.70 -0.25
N TYR A 160 27.71 -13.26 -0.33
CA TYR A 160 27.33 -12.07 -1.08
C TYR A 160 26.24 -11.32 -0.33
N THR A 161 26.10 -10.04 -0.63
CA THR A 161 24.95 -9.23 -0.24
C THR A 161 24.18 -8.79 -1.48
N VAL A 162 23.03 -8.16 -1.27
CA VAL A 162 22.23 -7.60 -2.37
C VAL A 162 21.93 -6.14 -2.06
N ASP A 163 22.47 -5.24 -2.87
CA ASP A 163 22.07 -3.85 -2.85
C ASP A 163 20.67 -3.72 -3.45
N HIS A 164 19.76 -3.02 -2.78
CA HIS A 164 18.39 -2.88 -3.27
C HIS A 164 17.70 -1.59 -2.82
N SER A 165 16.61 -1.25 -3.51
CA SER A 165 15.69 -0.20 -3.09
C SER A 165 15.04 -0.56 -1.76
N ALA A 166 15.00 0.39 -0.81
CA ALA A 166 14.63 0.14 0.58
C ALA A 166 13.25 0.69 0.99
N GLY A 167 12.43 1.14 0.05
CA GLY A 167 11.11 1.68 0.36
C GLY A 167 9.99 0.63 0.29
N SER A 168 8.86 0.96 0.91
CA SER A 168 7.66 0.13 0.93
C SER A 168 6.55 0.73 0.09
N TYR A 169 5.78 -0.12 -0.57
CA TYR A 169 4.58 0.25 -1.34
C TYR A 169 3.33 -0.07 -0.54
N ILE A 170 2.41 0.90 -0.42
CA ILE A 170 1.19 0.72 0.36
C ILE A 170 -0.02 0.80 -0.57
N TYR A 171 -0.85 -0.21 -0.46
CA TYR A 171 -2.11 -0.35 -1.20
C TYR A 171 -3.28 -0.16 -0.26
N ASP A 172 -4.35 0.41 -0.80
CA ASP A 172 -5.62 0.55 -0.08
C ASP A 172 -6.40 -0.78 0.00
N THR A 173 -7.57 -0.73 0.64
CA THR A 173 -8.45 -1.87 0.86
C THR A 173 -9.02 -2.48 -0.44
N GLN A 174 -8.86 -1.80 -1.58
CA GLN A 174 -9.26 -2.26 -2.90
C GLN A 174 -8.08 -2.80 -3.72
N GLY A 175 -6.86 -2.77 -3.18
CA GLY A 175 -5.64 -3.20 -3.85
C GLY A 175 -5.10 -2.16 -4.85
N ARG A 176 -5.46 -0.89 -4.72
CA ARG A 176 -4.90 0.20 -5.54
C ARG A 176 -3.66 0.76 -4.87
N ILE A 177 -2.62 1.00 -5.66
CA ILE A 177 -1.40 1.63 -5.15
C ILE A 177 -1.69 3.08 -4.71
N ARG A 178 -1.22 3.44 -3.53
CA ARG A 178 -1.49 4.76 -2.94
C ARG A 178 -0.23 5.49 -2.46
N ILE A 179 0.65 4.82 -1.72
CA ILE A 179 1.73 5.50 -1.02
C ILE A 179 3.05 4.74 -1.22
N TYR A 180 4.14 5.49 -1.32
CA TYR A 180 5.50 4.99 -1.20
C TYR A 180 6.14 5.53 0.08
N HIS A 181 6.44 4.64 1.02
CA HIS A 181 7.19 4.94 2.23
C HIS A 181 8.69 4.76 2.01
N ARG A 182 9.47 5.79 2.34
CA ARG A 182 10.93 5.68 2.35
C ARG A 182 11.40 4.84 3.53
N TYR A 183 12.56 4.24 3.41
CA TYR A 183 13.23 3.58 4.53
C TYR A 183 13.35 4.53 5.73
N ASN A 184 13.15 4.00 6.93
CA ASN A 184 13.27 4.72 8.21
C ASN A 184 12.28 5.91 8.33
N SER A 185 11.08 5.78 7.76
CA SER A 185 10.00 6.75 7.96
C SER A 185 9.33 6.62 9.33
N GLY A 186 9.55 5.51 10.02
CA GLY A 186 9.07 5.21 11.36
C GLY A 186 7.66 4.58 11.40
N ALA A 187 7.46 3.73 12.39
CA ALA A 187 6.21 2.98 12.57
C ALA A 187 4.97 3.87 12.73
N GLN A 188 5.09 5.02 13.40
CA GLN A 188 3.97 5.94 13.60
C GLN A 188 3.49 6.56 12.28
N ALA A 189 4.43 6.94 11.41
CA ALA A 189 4.10 7.48 10.09
C ALA A 189 3.36 6.44 9.24
N LEU A 190 3.87 5.20 9.23
CA LEU A 190 3.21 4.09 8.54
C LEU A 190 1.82 3.79 9.10
N ALA A 191 1.66 3.78 10.43
CA ALA A 191 0.36 3.56 11.08
C ALA A 191 -0.65 4.66 10.73
N ASN A 192 -0.23 5.93 10.71
CA ASN A 192 -1.10 7.05 10.36
C ASN A 192 -1.62 6.91 8.91
N ASP A 193 -0.74 6.59 7.97
CA ASP A 193 -1.10 6.45 6.57
C ASP A 193 -2.00 5.23 6.33
N VAL A 194 -1.70 4.09 6.96
CA VAL A 194 -2.56 2.90 6.91
C VAL A 194 -3.93 3.20 7.49
N LYS A 195 -4.01 3.89 8.64
CA LYS A 195 -5.28 4.29 9.26
C LYS A 195 -6.11 5.16 8.34
N ALA A 196 -5.49 6.10 7.64
CA ALA A 196 -6.15 6.94 6.66
C ALA A 196 -6.76 6.11 5.49
N LEU A 197 -5.99 5.15 4.95
CA LEU A 197 -6.48 4.25 3.90
C LEU A 197 -7.58 3.29 4.36
N LEU A 198 -7.61 2.91 5.63
CA LEU A 198 -8.64 2.04 6.19
C LEU A 198 -9.96 2.77 6.44
N ALA A 199 -9.94 4.12 6.47
CA ALA A 199 -11.12 4.98 6.68
C ALA A 199 -11.83 5.37 5.37
N GLU A 200 -11.19 5.15 4.20
CA GLU A 200 -11.79 5.35 2.87
C GLU A 200 -12.76 4.21 2.50
#